data_65a62646a20a0e95d0ff16ef61e85032
#
_entry.id   65a62646a20a0e95d0ff16ef61e85032
#
_cell.length_a   1.000
_cell.length_b   1.000
_cell.length_c   1.000
_cell.angle_alpha   90.00
_cell.angle_beta   90.00
_cell.angle_gamma   90.00
#
_symmetry.space_group_name_H-M   'P 1'
#
loop_
_entity.id
_entity.type
_entity.pdbx_description
1 polymer ?
#
loop_
_entity_poly.entity_id
_entity_poly.type
_entity_poly.pdbx_seq_one_letter_code
_entity_poly.pdbx_strand_id
1 'polypeptide(L)' 'MDLAAHITAVLTPPLGANTADAVSRHLLAKHGIGPGQAIDPDAAGALQDTLRRGLVAFVGAEQAQVLASRCLDPIRIG' A
#
# COMPACT_ATOMS: atom_id res chain seq x y z
N MET A 1 -12.01 7.14 -4.48
CA MET A 1 -11.20 5.95 -4.82
C MET A 1 -11.00 5.09 -3.59
N ASP A 2 -11.11 3.78 -3.76
CA ASP A 2 -10.83 2.85 -2.66
C ASP A 2 -9.33 2.52 -2.68
N LEU A 3 -8.59 3.08 -1.75
CA LEU A 3 -7.15 2.87 -1.67
C LEU A 3 -6.81 1.40 -1.39
N ALA A 4 -7.60 0.73 -0.57
CA ALA A 4 -7.37 -0.70 -0.28
C ALA A 4 -7.44 -1.53 -1.56
N ALA A 5 -8.43 -1.27 -2.41
CA ALA A 5 -8.56 -1.98 -3.68
C ALA A 5 -7.39 -1.67 -4.61
N HIS A 6 -6.94 -0.43 -4.65
CA HIS A 6 -5.80 -0.04 -5.49
C HIS A 6 -4.51 -0.73 -5.03
N ILE A 7 -4.24 -0.71 -3.73
CA ILE A 7 -3.06 -1.38 -3.17
C ILE A 7 -3.10 -2.87 -3.47
N THR A 8 -4.26 -3.50 -3.25
CA THR A 8 -4.44 -4.92 -3.54
C THR A 8 -4.16 -5.22 -5.02
N ALA A 9 -4.67 -4.38 -5.92
CA ALA A 9 -4.45 -4.56 -7.35
C ALA A 9 -2.98 -4.45 -7.73
N VAL A 10 -2.25 -3.49 -7.16
CA VAL A 10 -0.82 -3.30 -7.42
C VAL A 10 -0.01 -4.47 -6.90
N LEU A 11 -0.36 -5.01 -5.74
CA LEU A 11 0.40 -6.07 -5.08
C LEU A 11 0.04 -7.48 -5.54
N THR A 12 -1.09 -7.66 -6.21
CA THR A 12 -1.53 -9.00 -6.63
C THR A 12 -0.53 -9.71 -7.54
N PRO A 13 0.01 -9.07 -8.60
CA PRO A 13 0.98 -9.75 -9.45
C PRO A 13 2.20 -10.30 -8.71
N PRO A 14 2.86 -9.52 -7.81
CA PRO A 14 4.05 -10.03 -7.13
C PRO A 14 3.76 -10.92 -5.93
N LEU A 15 2.62 -10.74 -5.24
CA LEU A 15 2.36 -11.43 -3.97
C LEU A 15 1.23 -12.46 -4.03
N GLY A 16 0.38 -12.40 -5.05
CA GLY A 16 -0.85 -13.19 -5.09
C GLY A 16 -2.02 -12.46 -4.41
N ALA A 17 -3.23 -12.78 -4.83
CA ALA A 17 -4.43 -12.05 -4.40
C ALA A 17 -4.65 -12.08 -2.89
N ASN A 18 -4.48 -13.25 -2.27
CA ASN A 18 -4.74 -13.40 -0.84
C ASN A 18 -3.74 -12.60 0.00
N THR A 19 -2.45 -12.69 -0.34
CA THR A 19 -1.41 -11.95 0.37
C THR A 19 -1.55 -10.45 0.14
N ALA A 20 -1.84 -10.04 -1.09
CA ALA A 20 -2.04 -8.63 -1.41
C ALA A 20 -3.18 -8.03 -0.62
N ASP A 21 -4.30 -8.74 -0.51
CA ASP A 21 -5.45 -8.29 0.26
C ASP A 21 -5.12 -8.18 1.75
N ALA A 22 -4.43 -9.17 2.29
CA ALA A 22 -4.04 -9.18 3.71
C ALA A 22 -3.10 -8.02 4.02
N VAL A 23 -2.10 -7.76 3.17
CA VAL A 23 -1.15 -6.67 3.34
C VAL A 23 -1.88 -5.32 3.31
N SER A 24 -2.77 -5.14 2.33
CA SER A 24 -3.54 -3.92 2.17
C SER A 24 -4.39 -3.62 3.42
N ARG A 25 -5.12 -4.60 3.91
CA ARG A 25 -5.96 -4.44 5.09
C ARG A 25 -5.13 -4.15 6.34
N HIS A 26 -4.04 -4.88 6.52
CA HIS A 26 -3.17 -4.70 7.68
C HIS A 26 -2.56 -3.30 7.70
N LEU A 27 -2.10 -2.83 6.54
CA LEU A 27 -1.52 -1.49 6.42
C LEU A 27 -2.51 -0.41 6.84
N LEU A 28 -3.71 -0.46 6.28
CA LEU A 28 -4.73 0.55 6.58
C LEU A 28 -5.20 0.49 8.02
N ALA A 29 -5.37 -0.71 8.56
CA ALA A 29 -5.77 -0.88 9.95
C ALA A 29 -4.71 -0.34 10.91
N LYS A 30 -3.44 -0.56 10.60
CA LYS A 30 -2.32 -0.08 11.41
C LYS A 30 -2.29 1.44 11.49
N HIS A 31 -2.72 2.11 10.43
CA HIS A 31 -2.78 3.57 10.38
C HIS A 31 -4.15 4.15 10.74
N GLY A 32 -5.08 3.29 11.18
CA GLY A 32 -6.39 3.74 11.62
C GLY A 32 -7.30 4.21 10.49
N ILE A 33 -7.11 3.70 9.28
CA ILE A 33 -7.85 4.13 8.10
C ILE A 33 -8.92 3.10 7.77
N GLY A 34 -10.18 3.52 7.76
CA GLY A 34 -11.29 2.65 7.40
C GLY A 34 -11.46 2.51 5.89
N PRO A 35 -12.22 1.48 5.45
CA PRO A 35 -12.50 1.29 4.03
C PRO A 35 -13.16 2.52 3.40
N GLY A 36 -12.64 2.94 2.25
CA GLY A 36 -13.20 4.09 1.54
C GLY A 36 -12.92 5.45 2.17
N GLN A 37 -12.17 5.48 3.27
CA GLN A 37 -11.84 6.74 3.93
C GLN A 37 -10.83 7.52 3.08
N ALA A 38 -11.05 8.83 2.97
CA ALA A 38 -10.12 9.72 2.29
C ALA A 38 -8.81 9.82 3.09
N ILE A 39 -7.68 9.85 2.38
CA ILE A 39 -6.37 9.90 2.99
C ILE A 39 -5.69 11.22 2.64
N ASP A 40 -5.19 11.90 3.67
CA ASP A 40 -4.43 13.11 3.53
C ASP A 40 -3.09 12.81 2.82
N PRO A 41 -2.67 13.66 1.87
CA PRO A 41 -1.34 13.48 1.25
C PRO A 41 -0.19 13.39 2.26
N ASP A 42 -0.30 14.07 3.39
CA ASP A 42 0.73 13.97 4.45
C ASP A 42 0.81 12.57 5.03
N ALA A 43 -0.32 11.86 5.13
CA ALA A 43 -0.34 10.49 5.61
C ALA A 43 0.22 9.51 4.58
N ALA A 44 0.21 9.87 3.30
CA ALA A 44 0.68 8.99 2.23
C ALA A 44 2.16 8.62 2.40
N GLY A 45 2.99 9.57 2.86
CA GLY A 45 4.40 9.30 3.11
C GLY A 45 4.61 8.24 4.19
N ALA A 46 3.86 8.32 5.29
CA ALA A 46 3.95 7.34 6.37
C ALA A 46 3.46 5.97 5.91
N LEU A 47 2.34 5.94 5.16
CA LEU A 47 1.83 4.69 4.59
C LEU A 47 2.82 4.05 3.65
N GLN A 48 3.43 4.85 2.77
CA GLN A 48 4.41 4.36 1.82
C GLN A 48 5.61 3.75 2.53
N ASP A 49 6.12 4.40 3.56
CA ASP A 49 7.27 3.90 4.32
C ASP A 49 6.94 2.58 5.03
N THR A 50 5.78 2.50 5.68
CA THR A 50 5.35 1.27 6.35
C THR A 50 5.19 0.13 5.35
N LEU A 51 4.57 0.41 4.20
CA LEU A 51 4.37 -0.59 3.16
C LEU A 51 5.71 -1.06 2.59
N ARG A 52 6.63 -0.14 2.32
CA ARG A 52 7.95 -0.47 1.81
C ARG A 52 8.68 -1.43 2.76
N ARG A 53 8.67 -1.13 4.05
CA ARG A 53 9.33 -2.00 5.04
C ARG A 53 8.73 -3.39 5.07
N GLY A 54 7.41 -3.48 5.00
CA GLY A 54 6.74 -4.78 4.98
C GLY A 54 7.03 -5.58 3.73
N LEU A 55 7.13 -4.91 2.59
CA LEU A 55 7.35 -5.58 1.30
C LEU A 55 8.78 -6.09 1.12
N VAL A 56 9.76 -5.53 1.83
CA VAL A 56 11.16 -5.95 1.69
C VAL A 56 11.32 -7.46 1.90
N ALA A 57 10.58 -8.02 2.85
CA ALA A 57 10.65 -9.45 3.15
C ALA A 57 10.11 -10.32 2.01
N PHE A 58 9.25 -9.76 1.15
CA PHE A 58 8.63 -10.50 0.05
C PHE A 58 9.38 -10.34 -1.28
N VAL A 59 9.83 -9.12 -1.58
CA VAL A 59 10.31 -8.79 -2.93
C VAL A 59 11.69 -8.13 -2.94
N GLY A 60 12.29 -7.87 -1.77
CA GLY A 60 13.56 -7.17 -1.67
C GLY A 60 13.39 -5.65 -1.66
N ALA A 61 14.45 -4.94 -1.29
CA ALA A 61 14.39 -3.50 -1.03
C ALA A 61 14.02 -2.67 -2.26
N GLU A 62 14.61 -2.99 -3.41
CA GLU A 62 14.38 -2.22 -4.64
C GLU A 62 12.94 -2.33 -5.13
N GLN A 63 12.42 -3.55 -5.22
CA GLN A 63 11.03 -3.76 -5.64
C GLN A 63 10.05 -3.25 -4.60
N ALA A 64 10.39 -3.37 -3.32
CA ALA A 64 9.53 -2.83 -2.26
C ALA A 64 9.34 -1.33 -2.42
N GLN A 65 10.39 -0.60 -2.75
CA GLN A 65 10.32 0.84 -2.97
C GLN A 65 9.44 1.17 -4.17
N VAL A 66 9.62 0.47 -5.29
CA VAL A 66 8.83 0.71 -6.50
C VAL A 66 7.35 0.42 -6.25
N LEU A 67 7.05 -0.71 -5.63
CA LEU A 67 5.66 -1.10 -5.36
C LEU A 67 4.98 -0.15 -4.38
N ALA A 68 5.67 0.23 -3.32
CA ALA A 68 5.12 1.17 -2.34
C ALA A 68 4.80 2.53 -2.99
N SER A 69 5.69 3.01 -3.85
CA SER A 69 5.46 4.25 -4.60
C SER A 69 4.22 4.13 -5.48
N ARG A 70 4.08 3.04 -6.23
CA ARG A 70 2.93 2.83 -7.10
C ARG A 70 1.61 2.74 -6.33
N CYS A 71 1.65 2.14 -5.15
CA CYS A 71 0.44 2.02 -4.32
C CYS A 71 -0.08 3.37 -3.84
N LEU A 72 0.80 4.33 -3.61
CA LEU A 72 0.44 5.63 -3.08
C LEU A 72 0.37 6.74 -4.13
N ASP A 73 0.75 6.47 -5.38
CA ASP A 73 0.71 7.45 -6.47
C ASP A 73 -0.65 8.16 -6.61
N PRO A 74 -1.80 7.47 -6.56
CA PRO A 74 -3.08 8.15 -6.73
C PRO A 74 -3.33 9.24 -5.69
N ILE A 75 -2.82 9.08 -4.48
CA ILE A 75 -2.98 10.07 -3.41
C ILE A 75 -2.02 11.25 -3.64
N ARG A 76 -0.79 10.97 -4.04
CA ARG A 76 0.25 11.98 -4.19
C ARG A 76 0.07 12.84 -5.44
N ILE A 77 -0.49 12.27 -6.49
CA ILE A 77 -0.73 12.96 -7.75
C ILE A 77 -2.07 13.71 -7.72
N GLY A 78 -3.05 13.09 -7.11
CA GLY A 78 -4.38 13.66 -7.00
C GLY A 78 -4.47 14.71 -5.95
#